data_babca845fe9b68208aebc2d3c2d42961
#
_entry.id   babca845fe9b68208aebc2d3c2d42961
#
_cell.length_a   1.000
_cell.length_b   1.000
_cell.length_c   1.000
_cell.angle_alpha   90.00
_cell.angle_beta   90.00
_cell.angle_gamma   90.00
#
_symmetry.space_group_name_H-M   'P 1'
#
loop_
_entity.id
_entity.type
_entity.pdbx_description
1 polymer ?
#
loop_
_entity_poly.entity_id
_entity_poly.type
_entity_poly.pdbx_seq_one_letter_code
_entity_poly.pdbx_strand_id
1 'polypeptide(L)'
;MTLSRQLYTRLAALLLNRYTAFMVGMLLYSLQMKQLGGLGGYAILSEYFEIGLNLYLYYFFNRILRPSRWQALLAAIPILLAYLGQDIYYLMYGKVFRIIELNLVPELLAILTPLYMALLIVFAVLPLLAFFGSINYRNYPAIGAGVLPLLLLGWSAEFFPQAYANTFEKVGNEIVFWSDSVSVENNGHFTMLLYREAERKIANLKTESFRNRPVYDEAMQRHAEWIKSQGATRNVHVVVMESLMDPTLLRGAKFSSDPVHPSYRKLFGNKLGYSISPVFGGKTSQAEFEVLCGVPAYEELAGVEFNAFTGSPAYCLPGLLGLAGYRSIASNAYKPNFYNTIPAYKGIGFGEAYFPREYAGTESDTYISTGDTTGEGYMFDGTLFKENLDFVANILKDATAKPLFNYVLTIYGHMPHVTNAQKRPPVLKLLGSFQDPQLEREANQFFYRSQAIAEYVNNLVRIDKNSLIILVSDHVPPLQFGPNTYKKLRYLDNRERSYYYNRIMIIQDGAVKKLATIHHYDIPKLVLNYITHGAYCHGDDCGFPGQTPAAGQVALHDQYMNLMAHATE
;
A
#
# COMPACT_ATOMS: atom_id res chain seq x y z
N MET A 1 -61.59 5.94 -3.00
CA MET A 1 -60.81 7.22 -3.06
C MET A 1 -60.14 7.62 -1.73
N THR A 2 -60.60 7.17 -0.58
CA THR A 2 -60.06 7.54 0.76
C THR A 2 -58.78 6.80 1.15
N LEU A 3 -58.62 5.52 0.78
CA LEU A 3 -57.45 4.69 1.15
C LEU A 3 -56.17 5.13 0.42
N SER A 4 -56.25 5.51 -0.85
CA SER A 4 -55.12 6.00 -1.65
C SER A 4 -54.61 7.34 -1.13
N ARG A 5 -55.49 8.22 -0.69
CA ARG A 5 -55.14 9.55 -0.16
C ARG A 5 -54.50 9.44 1.22
N GLN A 6 -54.92 8.51 2.07
CA GLN A 6 -54.29 8.22 3.35
C GLN A 6 -52.90 7.57 3.18
N LEU A 7 -52.76 6.67 2.21
CA LEU A 7 -51.45 6.07 1.90
C LEU A 7 -50.48 7.13 1.35
N TYR A 8 -50.96 7.99 0.45
CA TYR A 8 -50.17 9.08 -0.09
C TYR A 8 -49.73 10.09 0.98
N THR A 9 -50.63 10.48 1.89
CA THR A 9 -50.28 11.40 3.00
C THR A 9 -49.31 10.76 3.99
N ARG A 10 -49.41 9.45 4.27
CA ARG A 10 -48.48 8.72 5.12
C ARG A 10 -47.12 8.57 4.45
N LEU A 11 -47.06 8.24 3.17
CA LEU A 11 -45.82 8.20 2.38
C LEU A 11 -45.16 9.58 2.26
N ALA A 12 -45.94 10.62 2.01
CA ALA A 12 -45.44 12.00 1.97
C ALA A 12 -44.91 12.43 3.35
N ALA A 13 -45.60 12.09 4.45
CA ALA A 13 -45.10 12.39 5.80
C ALA A 13 -43.83 11.61 6.16
N LEU A 14 -43.66 10.39 5.65
CA LEU A 14 -42.46 9.58 5.82
C LEU A 14 -41.31 10.18 4.99
N LEU A 15 -41.52 10.56 3.73
CA LEU A 15 -40.53 11.14 2.86
C LEU A 15 -40.12 12.56 3.27
N LEU A 16 -41.02 13.33 3.87
CA LEU A 16 -40.77 14.67 4.41
C LEU A 16 -40.18 14.66 5.84
N ASN A 17 -39.98 13.48 6.44
CA ASN A 17 -39.34 13.37 7.73
C ASN A 17 -37.84 13.70 7.58
N ARG A 18 -37.33 14.60 8.44
CA ARG A 18 -35.91 15.01 8.45
C ARG A 18 -34.93 13.85 8.55
N TYR A 19 -35.27 12.75 9.19
CA TYR A 19 -34.43 11.56 9.29
C TYR A 19 -34.35 10.81 7.96
N THR A 20 -35.49 10.64 7.30
CA THR A 20 -35.53 10.05 5.95
C THR A 20 -34.79 10.95 4.94
N ALA A 21 -34.99 12.27 5.01
CA ALA A 21 -34.26 13.22 4.16
C ALA A 21 -32.74 13.15 4.39
N PHE A 22 -32.30 13.03 5.66
CA PHE A 22 -30.90 12.84 6.00
C PHE A 22 -30.35 11.53 5.41
N MET A 23 -31.06 10.40 5.57
CA MET A 23 -30.63 9.11 5.04
C MET A 23 -30.56 9.10 3.51
N VAL A 24 -31.54 9.68 2.84
CA VAL A 24 -31.50 9.84 1.37
C VAL A 24 -30.34 10.74 0.95
N GLY A 25 -30.09 11.82 1.69
CA GLY A 25 -28.94 12.71 1.47
C GLY A 25 -27.61 11.95 1.58
N MET A 26 -27.43 11.13 2.61
CA MET A 26 -26.23 10.30 2.80
C MET A 26 -26.07 9.27 1.67
N LEU A 27 -27.17 8.64 1.25
CA LEU A 27 -27.15 7.71 0.11
C LEU A 27 -26.73 8.42 -1.19
N LEU A 28 -27.29 9.58 -1.49
CA LEU A 28 -26.94 10.37 -2.68
C LEU A 28 -25.48 10.83 -2.62
N TYR A 29 -25.03 11.28 -1.45
CA TYR A 29 -23.62 11.61 -1.20
C TYR A 29 -22.69 10.42 -1.51
N SER A 30 -23.01 9.25 -0.95
CA SER A 30 -22.21 8.04 -1.14
C SER A 30 -22.14 7.58 -2.60
N LEU A 31 -23.27 7.62 -3.31
CA LEU A 31 -23.33 7.30 -4.74
C LEU A 31 -22.47 8.29 -5.57
N GLN A 32 -22.54 9.58 -5.23
CA GLN A 32 -21.73 10.61 -5.89
C GLN A 32 -20.25 10.41 -5.62
N MET A 33 -19.85 10.11 -4.37
CA MET A 33 -18.44 9.86 -4.02
C MET A 33 -17.90 8.61 -4.71
N LYS A 34 -18.69 7.56 -4.81
CA LYS A 34 -18.31 6.34 -5.55
C LYS A 34 -18.06 6.64 -7.04
N GLN A 35 -18.87 7.50 -7.66
CA GLN A 35 -18.65 7.92 -9.06
C GLN A 35 -17.37 8.75 -9.22
N LEU A 36 -16.96 9.50 -8.20
CA LEU A 36 -15.73 10.27 -8.17
C LEU A 36 -14.49 9.44 -7.82
N GLY A 37 -14.66 8.16 -7.49
CA GLY A 37 -13.58 7.28 -7.07
C GLY A 37 -13.27 7.32 -5.57
N GLY A 38 -14.16 7.92 -4.75
CA GLY A 38 -14.08 7.90 -3.29
C GLY A 38 -14.48 6.52 -2.71
N LEU A 39 -14.50 6.43 -1.37
CA LEU A 39 -14.79 5.17 -0.67
C LEU A 39 -16.20 4.66 -0.94
N GLY A 40 -17.17 5.55 -1.17
CA GLY A 40 -18.56 5.16 -1.27
C GLY A 40 -19.09 4.77 0.11
N GLY A 41 -19.66 3.61 0.22
CA GLY A 41 -20.37 3.17 1.41
C GLY A 41 -21.85 3.50 1.29
N TYR A 42 -22.66 3.17 2.28
CA TYR A 42 -24.12 3.24 2.21
C TYR A 42 -24.72 2.33 1.12
N ALA A 43 -24.06 1.20 0.85
CA ALA A 43 -24.66 0.16 0.04
C ALA A 43 -25.90 -0.37 0.80
N ILE A 44 -27.02 0.01 0.30
CA ILE A 44 -28.37 -0.19 0.79
C ILE A 44 -28.52 -1.51 1.57
N LEU A 45 -28.84 -1.43 2.87
CA LEU A 45 -29.21 -2.52 3.78
C LEU A 45 -28.07 -3.40 4.35
N SER A 46 -26.84 -3.32 3.90
CA SER A 46 -25.75 -4.12 4.46
C SER A 46 -25.02 -3.44 5.63
N GLU A 47 -24.99 -2.12 5.68
CA GLU A 47 -24.26 -1.33 6.68
C GLU A 47 -25.15 -0.95 7.91
N TYR A 48 -25.86 -1.89 8.47
CA TYR A 48 -26.84 -1.59 9.53
C TYR A 48 -26.23 -0.96 10.79
N PHE A 49 -24.95 -1.24 11.12
CA PHE A 49 -24.25 -0.57 12.22
C PHE A 49 -23.97 0.88 11.90
N GLU A 50 -23.42 1.16 10.73
CA GLU A 50 -23.11 2.51 10.28
C GLU A 50 -24.38 3.35 10.14
N ILE A 51 -25.44 2.79 9.57
CA ILE A 51 -26.75 3.44 9.47
C ILE A 51 -27.30 3.75 10.86
N GLY A 52 -27.23 2.79 11.79
CA GLY A 52 -27.67 2.97 13.17
C GLY A 52 -26.89 4.08 13.88
N LEU A 53 -25.56 4.09 13.73
CA LEU A 53 -24.69 5.11 14.31
C LEU A 53 -24.96 6.50 13.72
N ASN A 54 -25.11 6.62 12.41
CA ASN A 54 -25.42 7.87 11.74
C ASN A 54 -26.79 8.44 12.14
N LEU A 55 -27.82 7.59 12.24
CA LEU A 55 -29.13 8.00 12.76
C LEU A 55 -29.06 8.45 14.21
N TYR A 56 -28.27 7.75 15.03
CA TYR A 56 -28.04 8.13 16.41
C TYR A 56 -27.32 9.49 16.51
N LEU A 57 -26.23 9.69 15.78
CA LEU A 57 -25.50 10.97 15.74
C LEU A 57 -26.39 12.10 15.25
N TYR A 58 -27.16 11.87 14.18
CA TYR A 58 -28.07 12.87 13.65
C TYR A 58 -29.20 13.22 14.65
N TYR A 59 -29.78 12.20 15.32
CA TYR A 59 -30.75 12.42 16.41
C TYR A 59 -30.13 13.23 17.55
N PHE A 60 -28.96 12.82 18.03
CA PHE A 60 -28.25 13.49 19.11
C PHE A 60 -27.95 14.95 18.77
N PHE A 61 -27.37 15.22 17.61
CA PHE A 61 -27.07 16.59 17.18
C PHE A 61 -28.35 17.43 17.05
N ASN A 62 -29.43 16.88 16.49
CA ASN A 62 -30.71 17.60 16.46
C ASN A 62 -31.22 17.91 17.89
N ARG A 63 -31.02 17.03 18.86
CA ARG A 63 -31.51 17.20 20.22
C ARG A 63 -30.79 18.28 21.01
N ILE A 64 -29.49 18.49 20.73
CA ILE A 64 -28.66 19.48 21.44
C ILE A 64 -28.66 20.85 20.79
N LEU A 65 -29.09 20.99 19.55
CA LEU A 65 -29.16 22.28 18.85
C LEU A 65 -30.37 23.12 19.30
N ARG A 66 -30.23 24.45 19.25
CA ARG A 66 -31.33 25.37 19.43
C ARG A 66 -32.35 25.23 18.31
N PRO A 67 -33.67 25.26 18.58
CA PRO A 67 -34.70 25.21 17.55
C PRO A 67 -34.51 26.34 16.52
N SER A 68 -34.37 25.98 15.26
CA SER A 68 -34.25 26.93 14.17
C SER A 68 -34.66 26.25 12.85
N ARG A 69 -34.92 27.05 11.80
CA ARG A 69 -35.18 26.53 10.45
C ARG A 69 -33.99 25.76 9.86
N TRP A 70 -32.77 26.02 10.38
CA TRP A 70 -31.53 25.39 9.92
C TRP A 70 -31.09 24.21 10.79
N GLN A 71 -31.84 23.89 11.86
CA GLN A 71 -31.47 22.85 12.84
C GLN A 71 -31.14 21.51 12.19
N ALA A 72 -31.98 21.05 11.24
CA ALA A 72 -31.77 19.77 10.57
C ALA A 72 -30.50 19.76 9.71
N LEU A 73 -30.22 20.87 9.02
CA LEU A 73 -28.99 21.01 8.22
C LEU A 73 -27.76 21.08 9.12
N LEU A 74 -27.80 21.91 10.16
CA LEU A 74 -26.69 22.02 11.11
C LEU A 74 -26.35 20.70 11.78
N ALA A 75 -27.36 19.88 12.11
CA ALA A 75 -27.17 18.56 12.69
C ALA A 75 -26.47 17.56 11.74
N ALA A 76 -26.62 17.73 10.43
CA ALA A 76 -25.95 16.88 9.44
C ALA A 76 -24.46 17.25 9.22
N ILE A 77 -24.09 18.52 9.46
CA ILE A 77 -22.77 19.06 9.15
C ILE A 77 -21.61 18.22 9.71
N PRO A 78 -21.54 17.90 11.01
CA PRO A 78 -20.41 17.14 11.54
C PRO A 78 -20.25 15.77 10.91
N ILE A 79 -21.37 15.09 10.60
CA ILE A 79 -21.38 13.78 9.98
C ILE A 79 -20.87 13.88 8.53
N LEU A 80 -21.45 14.80 7.74
CA LEU A 80 -21.06 15.01 6.35
C LEU A 80 -19.59 15.42 6.22
N LEU A 81 -19.09 16.28 7.11
CA LEU A 81 -17.68 16.70 7.09
C LEU A 81 -16.73 15.56 7.45
N ALA A 82 -17.11 14.68 8.38
CA ALA A 82 -16.32 13.51 8.71
C ALA A 82 -16.23 12.52 7.54
N TYR A 83 -17.34 12.29 6.83
CA TYR A 83 -17.37 11.49 5.61
C TYR A 83 -16.52 12.14 4.51
N LEU A 84 -16.80 13.42 4.23
CA LEU A 84 -16.08 14.17 3.20
C LEU A 84 -14.57 14.19 3.47
N GLY A 85 -14.15 14.36 4.72
CA GLY A 85 -12.74 14.34 5.10
C GLY A 85 -12.07 12.99 4.79
N GLN A 86 -12.74 11.88 5.11
CA GLN A 86 -12.25 10.52 4.82
C GLN A 86 -12.22 10.26 3.30
N ASP A 87 -13.26 10.65 2.58
CA ASP A 87 -13.32 10.49 1.12
C ASP A 87 -12.25 11.33 0.40
N ILE A 88 -12.07 12.61 0.79
CA ILE A 88 -11.00 13.46 0.23
C ILE A 88 -9.64 12.85 0.53
N TYR A 89 -9.42 12.39 1.76
CA TYR A 89 -8.17 11.74 2.14
C TYR A 89 -7.90 10.51 1.25
N TYR A 90 -8.90 9.68 1.04
CA TYR A 90 -8.81 8.52 0.15
C TYR A 90 -8.52 8.91 -1.31
N LEU A 91 -9.22 9.92 -1.85
CA LEU A 91 -8.98 10.42 -3.20
C LEU A 91 -7.58 10.99 -3.40
N MET A 92 -7.01 11.60 -2.35
CA MET A 92 -5.67 12.21 -2.41
C MET A 92 -4.55 11.19 -2.23
N TYR A 93 -4.72 10.24 -1.32
CA TYR A 93 -3.65 9.35 -0.87
C TYR A 93 -3.85 7.88 -1.24
N GLY A 94 -5.02 7.50 -1.74
CA GLY A 94 -5.37 6.10 -2.02
C GLY A 94 -5.47 5.22 -0.78
N LYS A 95 -5.54 5.83 0.42
CA LYS A 95 -5.59 5.16 1.72
C LYS A 95 -6.89 5.47 2.45
N VAL A 96 -7.37 4.52 3.24
CA VAL A 96 -8.43 4.79 4.21
C VAL A 96 -7.84 5.52 5.41
N PHE A 97 -8.50 6.60 5.83
CA PHE A 97 -8.08 7.42 6.96
C PHE A 97 -8.12 6.62 8.28
N ARG A 98 -7.10 6.79 9.11
CA ARG A 98 -6.97 6.19 10.44
C ARG A 98 -6.82 7.28 11.50
N ILE A 99 -7.25 7.01 12.73
CA ILE A 99 -7.19 8.00 13.83
C ILE A 99 -5.76 8.48 14.07
N ILE A 100 -4.78 7.61 13.98
CA ILE A 100 -3.36 7.97 14.17
C ILE A 100 -2.87 9.02 13.16
N GLU A 101 -3.50 9.11 11.98
CA GLU A 101 -3.11 10.08 10.94
C GLU A 101 -3.54 11.50 11.27
N LEU A 102 -4.34 11.71 12.33
CA LEU A 102 -4.59 13.04 12.89
C LEU A 102 -3.30 13.73 13.34
N ASN A 103 -2.26 12.97 13.68
CA ASN A 103 -0.95 13.51 14.02
C ASN A 103 -0.27 14.23 12.84
N LEU A 104 -0.70 13.96 11.60
CA LEU A 104 -0.18 14.59 10.38
C LEU A 104 -0.92 15.88 9.99
N VAL A 105 -1.96 16.25 10.72
CA VAL A 105 -2.75 17.47 10.43
C VAL A 105 -1.90 18.74 10.45
N PRO A 106 -0.97 18.96 11.41
CA PRO A 106 -0.11 20.13 11.40
C PRO A 106 0.74 20.24 10.12
N GLU A 107 1.29 19.12 9.65
CA GLU A 107 2.10 19.05 8.43
C GLU A 107 1.23 19.33 7.20
N LEU A 108 0.02 18.75 7.15
CA LEU A 108 -0.93 19.02 6.09
C LEU A 108 -1.25 20.53 6.00
N LEU A 109 -1.53 21.15 7.14
CA LEU A 109 -1.83 22.60 7.19
C LEU A 109 -0.65 23.45 6.73
N ALA A 110 0.60 23.04 7.01
CA ALA A 110 1.81 23.76 6.60
C ALA A 110 2.05 23.76 5.09
N ILE A 111 1.56 22.74 4.36
CA ILE A 111 1.75 22.62 2.91
C ILE A 111 0.55 23.13 2.09
N LEU A 112 -0.58 23.46 2.73
CA LEU A 112 -1.77 23.94 2.02
C LEU A 112 -1.52 25.32 1.41
N THR A 113 -1.85 25.45 0.11
CA THR A 113 -1.83 26.74 -0.55
C THR A 113 -2.92 27.68 0.01
N PRO A 114 -2.78 29.02 -0.11
CA PRO A 114 -3.79 29.96 0.39
C PRO A 114 -5.21 29.67 -0.13
N LEU A 115 -5.35 29.21 -1.36
CA LEU A 115 -6.64 28.82 -1.94
C LEU A 115 -7.27 27.63 -1.21
N TYR A 116 -6.51 26.55 -1.01
CA TYR A 116 -7.01 25.37 -0.29
C TYR A 116 -7.28 25.67 1.18
N MET A 117 -6.49 26.53 1.80
CA MET A 117 -6.75 27.00 3.15
C MET A 117 -8.07 27.79 3.21
N ALA A 118 -8.33 28.68 2.27
CA ALA A 118 -9.60 29.42 2.19
C ALA A 118 -10.80 28.47 1.99
N LEU A 119 -10.66 27.47 1.12
CA LEU A 119 -11.70 26.46 0.91
C LEU A 119 -11.96 25.64 2.18
N LEU A 120 -10.92 25.20 2.89
CA LEU A 120 -11.04 24.50 4.17
C LEU A 120 -11.79 25.36 5.21
N ILE A 121 -11.44 26.64 5.33
CA ILE A 121 -12.13 27.56 6.24
C ILE A 121 -13.60 27.68 5.88
N VAL A 122 -13.93 27.94 4.62
CA VAL A 122 -15.30 28.19 4.16
C VAL A 122 -16.17 26.94 4.27
N PHE A 123 -15.66 25.78 3.86
CA PHE A 123 -16.48 24.57 3.74
C PHE A 123 -16.39 23.62 4.94
N ALA A 124 -15.42 23.76 5.82
CA ALA A 124 -15.30 22.96 7.04
C ALA A 124 -15.35 23.79 8.31
N VAL A 125 -14.46 24.78 8.50
CA VAL A 125 -14.34 25.51 9.75
C VAL A 125 -15.57 26.35 10.04
N LEU A 126 -16.04 27.18 9.09
CA LEU A 126 -17.22 28.02 9.29
C LEU A 126 -18.50 27.23 9.56
N PRO A 127 -18.83 26.12 8.83
CA PRO A 127 -19.97 25.29 9.14
C PRO A 127 -19.87 24.64 10.53
N LEU A 128 -18.68 24.18 10.95
CA LEU A 128 -18.48 23.65 12.31
C LEU A 128 -18.68 24.75 13.37
N LEU A 129 -18.16 25.96 13.17
CA LEU A 129 -18.39 27.08 14.07
C LEU A 129 -19.87 27.42 14.17
N ALA A 130 -20.61 27.40 13.05
CA ALA A 130 -22.05 27.58 13.03
C ALA A 130 -22.79 26.48 13.82
N PHE A 131 -22.36 25.22 13.68
CA PHE A 131 -22.88 24.10 14.46
C PHE A 131 -22.64 24.34 15.97
N PHE A 132 -21.38 24.55 16.39
CA PHE A 132 -21.04 24.74 17.81
C PHE A 132 -21.72 25.98 18.40
N GLY A 133 -21.79 27.09 17.67
CA GLY A 133 -22.49 28.29 18.09
C GLY A 133 -24.01 28.12 18.25
N SER A 134 -24.57 27.11 17.58
CA SER A 134 -26.00 26.77 17.64
C SER A 134 -26.35 25.78 18.76
N ILE A 135 -25.39 25.23 19.47
CA ILE A 135 -25.63 24.29 20.58
C ILE A 135 -26.36 25.00 21.73
N ASN A 136 -27.36 24.33 22.25
CA ASN A 136 -28.05 24.76 23.48
C ASN A 136 -27.31 24.21 24.72
N TYR A 137 -26.25 24.87 25.13
CA TYR A 137 -25.43 24.44 26.28
C TYR A 137 -26.21 24.39 27.60
N ARG A 138 -27.37 25.05 27.70
CA ARG A 138 -28.25 24.92 28.86
C ARG A 138 -28.90 23.53 28.98
N ASN A 139 -28.92 22.76 27.88
CA ASN A 139 -29.43 21.41 27.86
C ASN A 139 -28.30 20.37 28.12
N TYR A 140 -27.45 20.67 29.13
CA TYR A 140 -26.33 19.79 29.49
C TYR A 140 -26.73 18.35 29.84
N PRO A 141 -27.93 18.05 30.42
CA PRO A 141 -28.31 16.64 30.65
C PRO A 141 -28.48 15.87 29.33
N ALA A 142 -29.07 16.49 28.32
CA ALA A 142 -29.22 15.87 27.00
C ALA A 142 -27.87 15.72 26.29
N ILE A 143 -26.96 16.67 26.47
CA ILE A 143 -25.59 16.58 25.95
C ILE A 143 -24.88 15.39 26.61
N GLY A 144 -24.88 15.32 27.95
CA GLY A 144 -24.24 14.22 28.68
C GLY A 144 -24.83 12.84 28.34
N ALA A 145 -26.18 12.73 28.31
CA ALA A 145 -26.85 11.50 27.95
C ALA A 145 -26.53 11.04 26.50
N GLY A 146 -26.39 11.98 25.57
CA GLY A 146 -26.07 11.67 24.19
C GLY A 146 -24.58 11.42 23.91
N VAL A 147 -23.68 12.02 24.69
CA VAL A 147 -22.24 11.75 24.57
C VAL A 147 -21.85 10.42 25.22
N LEU A 148 -22.51 10.02 26.30
CA LEU A 148 -22.16 8.82 27.06
C LEU A 148 -22.06 7.54 26.23
N PRO A 149 -23.04 7.18 25.36
CA PRO A 149 -22.92 5.99 24.51
C PRO A 149 -21.71 6.05 23.55
N LEU A 150 -21.39 7.23 23.01
CA LEU A 150 -20.22 7.41 22.13
C LEU A 150 -18.92 7.23 22.91
N LEU A 151 -18.85 7.76 24.13
CA LEU A 151 -17.70 7.54 25.02
C LEU A 151 -17.56 6.07 25.41
N LEU A 152 -18.66 5.38 25.69
CA LEU A 152 -18.64 3.94 25.99
C LEU A 152 -18.21 3.11 24.79
N LEU A 153 -18.63 3.48 23.58
CA LEU A 153 -18.21 2.81 22.35
C LEU A 153 -16.71 2.99 22.12
N GLY A 154 -16.19 4.22 22.18
CA GLY A 154 -14.76 4.49 22.06
C GLY A 154 -13.94 3.84 23.19
N TRP A 155 -14.46 3.90 24.43
CA TRP A 155 -13.83 3.25 25.58
C TRP A 155 -13.76 1.72 25.40
N SER A 156 -14.79 1.09 24.83
CA SER A 156 -14.76 -0.34 24.55
C SER A 156 -13.69 -0.72 23.51
N ALA A 157 -13.49 0.09 22.48
CA ALA A 157 -12.44 -0.12 21.48
C ALA A 157 -11.03 0.07 22.08
N GLU A 158 -10.86 1.04 22.99
CA GLU A 158 -9.57 1.36 23.61
C GLU A 158 -9.18 0.37 24.72
N PHE A 159 -10.09 0.02 25.63
CA PHE A 159 -9.79 -0.76 26.83
C PHE A 159 -10.15 -2.24 26.72
N PHE A 160 -11.02 -2.61 25.77
CA PHE A 160 -11.40 -4.00 25.49
C PHE A 160 -11.31 -4.31 23.99
N PRO A 161 -10.18 -3.99 23.34
CA PRO A 161 -10.07 -4.02 21.89
C PRO A 161 -10.34 -5.42 21.31
N GLN A 162 -9.87 -6.49 21.96
CA GLN A 162 -10.11 -7.86 21.51
C GLN A 162 -11.60 -8.24 21.55
N ALA A 163 -12.32 -7.86 22.62
CA ALA A 163 -13.75 -8.13 22.73
C ALA A 163 -14.54 -7.31 21.70
N TYR A 164 -14.11 -6.06 21.47
CA TYR A 164 -14.69 -5.18 20.46
C TYR A 164 -14.53 -5.78 19.05
N ALA A 165 -13.29 -6.10 18.64
CA ALA A 165 -12.98 -6.67 17.34
C ALA A 165 -13.72 -8.00 17.09
N ASN A 166 -13.63 -8.95 18.03
CA ASN A 166 -14.31 -10.25 17.95
C ASN A 166 -15.84 -10.09 17.84
N THR A 167 -16.43 -9.09 18.51
CA THR A 167 -17.86 -8.83 18.43
C THR A 167 -18.20 -8.25 17.07
N PHE A 168 -17.42 -7.28 16.58
CA PHE A 168 -17.63 -6.68 15.27
C PHE A 168 -17.52 -7.71 14.14
N GLU A 169 -16.51 -8.57 14.15
CA GLU A 169 -16.32 -9.63 13.14
C GLU A 169 -17.45 -10.65 13.10
N LYS A 170 -18.12 -10.90 14.25
CA LYS A 170 -19.27 -11.82 14.32
C LYS A 170 -20.56 -11.22 13.78
N VAL A 171 -20.73 -9.92 13.95
CA VAL A 171 -22.01 -9.25 13.68
C VAL A 171 -21.94 -8.24 12.54
N GLY A 172 -20.74 -7.83 12.12
CA GLY A 172 -20.49 -6.97 10.96
C GLY A 172 -20.53 -7.74 9.64
N ASN A 173 -20.32 -7.00 8.55
CA ASN A 173 -20.13 -7.60 7.23
C ASN A 173 -18.68 -8.04 7.04
N GLU A 174 -18.43 -8.79 5.97
CA GLU A 174 -17.11 -9.29 5.63
C GLU A 174 -16.06 -8.18 5.58
N ILE A 175 -14.99 -8.38 6.35
CA ILE A 175 -13.79 -7.55 6.30
C ILE A 175 -12.89 -8.12 5.23
N VAL A 176 -12.56 -7.30 4.24
CA VAL A 176 -11.75 -7.69 3.11
C VAL A 176 -10.28 -7.37 3.41
N PHE A 177 -9.51 -8.36 3.83
CA PHE A 177 -8.13 -8.19 4.27
C PHE A 177 -7.19 -7.56 3.23
N TRP A 178 -7.49 -7.72 1.94
CA TRP A 178 -6.70 -7.16 0.85
C TRP A 178 -7.15 -5.77 0.38
N SER A 179 -8.26 -5.25 0.92
CA SER A 179 -8.77 -3.94 0.52
C SER A 179 -9.52 -3.24 1.65
N ASP A 180 -8.86 -2.27 2.27
CA ASP A 180 -9.48 -1.41 3.28
C ASP A 180 -10.67 -0.64 2.72
N SER A 181 -10.61 -0.19 1.46
CA SER A 181 -11.70 0.55 0.82
C SER A 181 -12.96 -0.29 0.66
N VAL A 182 -12.83 -1.57 0.28
CA VAL A 182 -13.98 -2.49 0.20
C VAL A 182 -14.52 -2.79 1.60
N SER A 183 -13.66 -2.92 2.61
CA SER A 183 -14.09 -3.10 4.00
C SER A 183 -14.92 -1.91 4.51
N VAL A 184 -14.53 -0.67 4.15
CA VAL A 184 -15.30 0.55 4.45
C VAL A 184 -16.61 0.57 3.65
N GLU A 185 -16.60 0.17 2.38
CA GLU A 185 -17.83 0.06 1.57
C GLU A 185 -18.81 -0.94 2.18
N ASN A 186 -18.32 -2.04 2.78
CA ASN A 186 -19.16 -3.07 3.41
C ASN A 186 -19.70 -2.68 4.78
N ASN A 187 -18.93 -1.94 5.59
CA ASN A 187 -19.20 -1.73 7.02
C ASN A 187 -19.39 -0.27 7.42
N GLY A 188 -19.00 0.68 6.56
CA GLY A 188 -19.13 2.11 6.80
C GLY A 188 -17.88 2.79 7.34
N HIS A 189 -17.88 4.12 7.29
CA HIS A 189 -16.72 4.96 7.60
C HIS A 189 -16.39 4.98 9.10
N PHE A 190 -17.38 5.25 9.95
CA PHE A 190 -17.16 5.36 11.40
C PHE A 190 -16.92 4.00 12.05
N THR A 191 -17.66 3.00 11.63
CA THR A 191 -17.55 1.65 12.19
C THR A 191 -16.19 1.05 11.87
N MET A 192 -15.70 1.19 10.62
CA MET A 192 -14.36 0.73 10.26
C MET A 192 -13.25 1.55 10.91
N LEU A 193 -13.45 2.87 11.11
CA LEU A 193 -12.49 3.70 11.83
C LEU A 193 -12.26 3.18 13.26
N LEU A 194 -13.33 2.84 13.98
CA LEU A 194 -13.25 2.28 15.33
C LEU A 194 -12.69 0.86 15.35
N TYR A 195 -13.09 0.03 14.39
CA TYR A 195 -12.57 -1.33 14.28
C TYR A 195 -11.05 -1.33 14.04
N ARG A 196 -10.56 -0.51 13.11
CA ARG A 196 -9.11 -0.40 12.84
C ARG A 196 -8.33 0.16 14.02
N GLU A 197 -8.93 1.04 14.81
CA GLU A 197 -8.29 1.51 16.06
C GLU A 197 -8.19 0.39 17.10
N ALA A 198 -9.22 -0.45 17.23
CA ALA A 198 -9.15 -1.62 18.12
C ALA A 198 -8.09 -2.63 17.66
N GLU A 199 -7.99 -2.92 16.35
CA GLU A 199 -6.94 -3.77 15.80
C GLU A 199 -5.53 -3.22 16.07
N ARG A 200 -5.32 -1.90 15.84
CA ARG A 200 -4.06 -1.22 16.13
C ARG A 200 -3.69 -1.35 17.61
N LYS A 201 -4.67 -1.23 18.50
CA LYS A 201 -4.45 -1.39 19.95
C LYS A 201 -4.06 -2.82 20.32
N ILE A 202 -4.71 -3.82 19.73
CA ILE A 202 -4.37 -5.24 19.92
C ILE A 202 -2.92 -5.49 19.49
N ALA A 203 -2.56 -5.01 18.31
CA ALA A 203 -1.22 -5.17 17.78
C ALA A 203 -0.16 -4.49 18.69
N ASN A 204 -0.40 -3.24 19.13
CA ASN A 204 0.48 -2.54 20.06
C ASN A 204 0.67 -3.27 21.40
N LEU A 205 -0.40 -3.83 21.96
CA LEU A 205 -0.30 -4.62 23.19
C LEU A 205 0.53 -5.90 23.00
N LYS A 206 0.44 -6.53 21.84
CA LYS A 206 1.30 -7.67 21.50
C LYS A 206 2.75 -7.25 21.34
N THR A 207 3.07 -6.17 20.62
CA THR A 207 4.45 -5.72 20.40
C THR A 207 5.16 -5.36 21.68
N GLU A 208 4.46 -4.82 22.69
CA GLU A 208 5.06 -4.47 23.97
C GLU A 208 5.72 -5.68 24.68
N SER A 209 5.14 -6.87 24.50
CA SER A 209 5.72 -8.10 25.03
C SER A 209 7.05 -8.49 24.35
N PHE A 210 7.31 -8.02 23.14
CA PHE A 210 8.53 -8.27 22.39
C PHE A 210 9.61 -7.20 22.62
N ARG A 211 9.26 -5.95 22.95
CA ARG A 211 10.23 -4.89 23.30
C ARG A 211 11.14 -5.26 24.47
N ASN A 212 10.63 -6.02 25.42
CA ASN A 212 11.37 -6.45 26.62
C ASN A 212 12.30 -7.64 26.39
N ARG A 213 12.42 -8.16 25.17
CA ARG A 213 13.36 -9.23 24.85
C ARG A 213 14.75 -8.63 24.60
N PRO A 214 15.75 -8.90 25.43
CA PRO A 214 17.10 -8.39 25.20
C PRO A 214 17.68 -8.98 23.91
N VAL A 215 18.58 -8.23 23.26
CA VAL A 215 19.53 -8.81 22.29
C VAL A 215 19.21 -8.57 20.79
N TYR A 216 18.29 -7.68 20.42
CA TYR A 216 18.02 -7.42 19.02
C TYR A 216 19.24 -6.77 18.31
N ASP A 217 19.76 -5.67 18.87
CA ASP A 217 20.90 -4.93 18.30
C ASP A 217 22.19 -5.75 18.32
N GLU A 218 22.46 -6.48 19.41
CA GLU A 218 23.62 -7.37 19.50
C GLU A 218 23.53 -8.53 18.51
N ALA A 219 22.34 -9.07 18.25
CA ALA A 219 22.15 -10.12 17.25
C ALA A 219 22.44 -9.60 15.84
N MET A 220 21.99 -8.38 15.53
CA MET A 220 22.24 -7.74 14.25
C MET A 220 23.74 -7.45 14.06
N GLN A 221 24.42 -6.93 15.07
CA GLN A 221 25.86 -6.70 15.03
C GLN A 221 26.66 -8.00 14.86
N ARG A 222 26.37 -9.04 15.66
CA ARG A 222 27.02 -10.35 15.50
C ARG A 222 26.82 -10.93 14.11
N HIS A 223 25.62 -10.77 13.53
CA HIS A 223 25.36 -11.25 12.17
C HIS A 223 26.14 -10.43 11.12
N ALA A 224 26.23 -9.12 11.28
CA ALA A 224 27.04 -8.26 10.42
C ALA A 224 28.55 -8.60 10.48
N GLU A 225 29.06 -8.85 11.68
CA GLU A 225 30.46 -9.29 11.87
C GLU A 225 30.72 -10.66 11.24
N TRP A 226 29.75 -11.58 11.36
CA TRP A 226 29.84 -12.87 10.68
C TRP A 226 29.87 -12.69 9.16
N ILE A 227 29.01 -11.85 8.56
CA ILE A 227 29.03 -11.54 7.12
C ILE A 227 30.41 -11.00 6.71
N LYS A 228 30.97 -10.06 7.47
CA LYS A 228 32.33 -9.54 7.23
C LYS A 228 33.38 -10.64 7.24
N SER A 229 33.29 -11.56 8.20
CA SER A 229 34.24 -12.68 8.33
C SER A 229 34.20 -13.65 7.15
N GLN A 230 33.09 -13.68 6.39
CA GLN A 230 32.96 -14.48 5.17
C GLN A 230 33.59 -13.80 3.93
N GLY A 231 34.20 -12.61 4.09
CA GLY A 231 34.80 -11.87 2.98
C GLY A 231 33.78 -11.31 1.97
N ALA A 232 32.61 -10.90 2.46
CA ALA A 232 31.52 -10.38 1.65
C ALA A 232 31.91 -9.05 0.99
N THR A 233 32.19 -9.07 -0.33
CA THR A 233 32.60 -7.91 -1.13
C THR A 233 31.85 -7.78 -2.45
N ARG A 234 30.93 -8.71 -2.75
CA ARG A 234 30.16 -8.72 -4.00
C ARG A 234 29.01 -7.73 -3.94
N ASN A 235 28.80 -7.00 -5.03
CA ASN A 235 27.67 -6.08 -5.15
C ASN A 235 26.36 -6.83 -5.34
N VAL A 236 25.28 -6.17 -4.91
CA VAL A 236 23.91 -6.68 -5.02
C VAL A 236 23.00 -5.57 -5.55
N HIS A 237 22.19 -5.90 -6.57
CA HIS A 237 21.20 -5.02 -7.15
C HIS A 237 19.83 -5.69 -7.01
N VAL A 238 18.91 -5.05 -6.29
CA VAL A 238 17.52 -5.52 -6.13
C VAL A 238 16.58 -4.50 -6.72
N VAL A 239 15.77 -4.91 -7.69
CA VAL A 239 14.79 -4.07 -8.37
C VAL A 239 13.40 -4.61 -8.08
N VAL A 240 12.58 -3.83 -7.40
CA VAL A 240 11.15 -4.09 -7.23
C VAL A 240 10.38 -3.35 -8.31
N MET A 241 9.66 -4.14 -9.12
CA MET A 241 8.96 -3.66 -10.30
C MET A 241 7.48 -3.48 -9.99
N GLU A 242 7.00 -2.23 -9.93
CA GLU A 242 5.59 -1.91 -9.74
C GLU A 242 4.69 -2.62 -10.74
N SER A 243 3.76 -3.45 -10.26
CA SER A 243 2.69 -4.10 -11.03
C SER A 243 3.17 -4.77 -12.33
N LEU A 244 4.30 -5.50 -12.31
CA LEU A 244 4.84 -6.14 -13.51
C LEU A 244 4.18 -7.50 -13.75
N MET A 245 3.12 -7.54 -14.55
CA MET A 245 2.44 -8.76 -14.97
C MET A 245 2.87 -9.17 -16.38
N ASP A 246 3.33 -10.41 -16.54
CA ASP A 246 3.64 -10.99 -17.85
C ASP A 246 2.33 -11.43 -18.55
N PRO A 247 1.86 -10.72 -19.61
CA PRO A 247 0.58 -11.01 -20.23
C PRO A 247 0.51 -12.40 -20.88
N THR A 248 1.65 -13.04 -21.17
CA THR A 248 1.70 -14.40 -21.72
C THR A 248 1.25 -15.48 -20.76
N LEU A 249 1.14 -15.14 -19.47
CA LEU A 249 0.64 -16.04 -18.43
C LEU A 249 -0.90 -16.11 -18.38
N LEU A 250 -1.58 -15.17 -19.05
CA LEU A 250 -3.03 -15.17 -19.25
C LEU A 250 -3.38 -16.10 -20.43
N ARG A 251 -3.53 -17.39 -20.18
CA ARG A 251 -3.72 -18.41 -21.22
C ARG A 251 -4.98 -18.22 -22.08
N GLY A 252 -5.97 -17.51 -21.56
CA GLY A 252 -7.21 -17.15 -22.27
C GLY A 252 -7.14 -15.83 -23.03
N ALA A 253 -6.10 -15.02 -22.84
CA ALA A 253 -5.91 -13.77 -23.56
C ALA A 253 -5.32 -14.02 -24.95
N LYS A 254 -5.78 -13.24 -25.93
CA LYS A 254 -5.20 -13.19 -27.28
C LYS A 254 -4.84 -11.75 -27.61
N PHE A 255 -3.63 -11.54 -28.08
CA PHE A 255 -3.14 -10.24 -28.50
C PHE A 255 -2.84 -10.23 -30.01
N SER A 256 -2.91 -9.07 -30.64
CA SER A 256 -2.64 -8.90 -32.09
C SER A 256 -1.15 -9.10 -32.43
N SER A 257 -0.27 -8.93 -31.45
CA SER A 257 1.18 -9.19 -31.53
C SER A 257 1.71 -9.68 -30.19
N ASP A 258 2.96 -10.13 -30.15
CA ASP A 258 3.61 -10.59 -28.92
C ASP A 258 3.74 -9.42 -27.90
N PRO A 259 3.20 -9.56 -26.68
CA PRO A 259 3.35 -8.53 -25.65
C PRO A 259 4.76 -8.45 -25.04
N VAL A 260 5.64 -9.38 -25.38
CA VAL A 260 7.01 -9.45 -24.85
C VAL A 260 8.01 -8.98 -25.88
N HIS A 261 8.85 -8.01 -25.53
CA HIS A 261 9.88 -7.53 -26.45
C HIS A 261 10.92 -8.63 -26.76
N PRO A 262 11.42 -8.75 -28.02
CA PRO A 262 12.34 -9.81 -28.41
C PRO A 262 13.66 -9.86 -27.61
N SER A 263 14.18 -8.71 -27.18
CA SER A 263 15.40 -8.64 -26.35
C SER A 263 15.23 -9.33 -24.99
N TYR A 264 14.05 -9.20 -24.38
CA TYR A 264 13.71 -9.85 -23.12
C TYR A 264 13.63 -11.38 -23.28
N ARG A 265 12.97 -11.85 -24.36
CA ARG A 265 12.92 -13.28 -24.68
C ARG A 265 14.31 -13.85 -24.94
N LYS A 266 15.17 -13.11 -25.67
CA LYS A 266 16.54 -13.51 -25.92
C LYS A 266 17.36 -13.64 -24.65
N LEU A 267 17.17 -12.71 -23.70
CA LEU A 267 17.94 -12.68 -22.45
C LEU A 267 17.49 -13.78 -21.48
N PHE A 268 16.19 -13.90 -21.24
CA PHE A 268 15.69 -14.76 -20.17
C PHE A 268 15.23 -16.14 -20.65
N GLY A 269 14.70 -16.26 -21.87
CA GLY A 269 14.20 -17.52 -22.43
C GLY A 269 13.16 -18.19 -21.51
N ASN A 270 13.44 -19.41 -21.07
CA ASN A 270 12.61 -20.19 -20.14
C ASN A 270 13.12 -20.19 -18.69
N LYS A 271 14.04 -19.27 -18.36
CA LYS A 271 14.69 -19.21 -17.03
C LYS A 271 13.97 -18.28 -16.03
N LEU A 272 12.82 -17.73 -16.42
CA LEU A 272 12.01 -16.90 -15.53
C LEU A 272 11.44 -17.72 -14.37
N GLY A 273 11.58 -17.19 -13.15
CA GLY A 273 11.02 -17.78 -11.93
C GLY A 273 9.70 -17.13 -11.50
N TYR A 274 9.20 -17.57 -10.35
CA TYR A 274 8.06 -16.98 -9.68
C TYR A 274 8.41 -16.64 -8.23
N SER A 275 7.89 -15.51 -7.77
CA SER A 275 7.87 -15.15 -6.36
C SER A 275 6.43 -14.88 -5.91
N ILE A 276 6.07 -15.36 -4.73
CA ILE A 276 4.74 -15.17 -4.14
C ILE A 276 4.77 -13.87 -3.36
N SER A 277 3.94 -12.93 -3.78
CA SER A 277 3.76 -11.64 -3.12
C SER A 277 2.82 -11.76 -1.92
N PRO A 278 2.98 -10.93 -0.86
CA PRO A 278 1.99 -10.82 0.22
C PRO A 278 0.68 -10.18 -0.25
N VAL A 279 0.71 -9.44 -1.36
CA VAL A 279 -0.41 -8.60 -1.78
C VAL A 279 -0.80 -8.84 -3.24
N PHE A 280 -2.01 -8.39 -3.57
CA PHE A 280 -2.58 -8.35 -4.90
C PHE A 280 -3.08 -6.94 -5.20
N GLY A 281 -2.70 -6.37 -6.33
CA GLY A 281 -3.34 -5.19 -6.89
C GLY A 281 -3.07 -3.88 -6.18
N GLY A 282 -2.10 -3.81 -5.29
CA GLY A 282 -1.71 -2.61 -4.55
C GLY A 282 -0.94 -2.92 -3.27
N LYS A 283 -0.65 -1.89 -2.47
CA LYS A 283 0.18 -1.97 -1.25
C LYS A 283 1.61 -2.44 -1.55
N THR A 284 2.25 -1.84 -2.54
CA THR A 284 3.65 -2.10 -2.95
C THR A 284 4.61 -2.15 -1.76
N SER A 285 4.41 -1.29 -0.77
CA SER A 285 5.23 -1.24 0.46
C SER A 285 5.21 -2.54 1.29
N GLN A 286 4.17 -3.39 1.15
CA GLN A 286 4.15 -4.72 1.76
C GLN A 286 5.11 -5.68 1.07
N ALA A 287 5.16 -5.61 -0.27
CA ALA A 287 6.13 -6.37 -1.05
C ALA A 287 7.56 -5.89 -0.77
N GLU A 288 7.79 -4.56 -0.69
CA GLU A 288 9.08 -3.99 -0.28
C GLU A 288 9.50 -4.49 1.11
N PHE A 289 8.58 -4.47 2.07
CA PHE A 289 8.83 -4.94 3.43
C PHE A 289 9.32 -6.39 3.43
N GLU A 290 8.66 -7.30 2.74
CA GLU A 290 9.11 -8.69 2.63
C GLU A 290 10.47 -8.82 1.94
N VAL A 291 10.66 -8.13 0.80
CA VAL A 291 11.90 -8.15 0.01
C VAL A 291 13.10 -7.62 0.81
N LEU A 292 12.88 -6.65 1.68
CA LEU A 292 13.94 -5.96 2.41
C LEU A 292 14.15 -6.48 3.83
N CYS A 293 13.09 -7.00 4.49
CA CYS A 293 13.17 -7.41 5.89
C CYS A 293 13.13 -8.93 6.10
N GLY A 294 12.79 -9.73 5.08
CA GLY A 294 12.88 -11.18 5.13
C GLY A 294 11.87 -11.87 6.05
N VAL A 295 10.79 -11.18 6.38
CA VAL A 295 9.66 -11.72 7.16
C VAL A 295 8.34 -11.44 6.46
N PRO A 296 7.33 -12.31 6.60
CA PRO A 296 6.01 -12.06 6.00
C PRO A 296 5.37 -10.77 6.53
N ALA A 297 4.64 -10.07 5.66
CA ALA A 297 3.81 -8.93 6.04
C ALA A 297 2.47 -9.42 6.61
N TYR A 298 2.31 -9.34 7.94
CA TYR A 298 1.09 -9.82 8.63
C TYR A 298 0.02 -8.75 8.80
N GLU A 299 0.34 -7.48 8.51
CA GLU A 299 -0.57 -6.34 8.65
C GLU A 299 -1.17 -6.18 10.07
N GLU A 300 -0.48 -6.65 11.11
CA GLU A 300 -1.01 -6.65 12.47
C GLU A 300 -0.98 -5.27 13.16
N LEU A 301 0.03 -4.44 12.91
CA LEU A 301 0.16 -3.12 13.54
C LEU A 301 -0.41 -1.99 12.71
N ALA A 302 -0.30 -2.11 11.42
CA ALA A 302 -0.82 -1.16 10.45
C ALA A 302 -1.24 -1.93 9.19
N GLY A 303 -2.16 -1.43 8.38
CA GLY A 303 -2.52 -2.09 7.11
C GLY A 303 -1.41 -2.05 6.06
N VAL A 304 -0.32 -1.35 6.36
CA VAL A 304 0.96 -1.36 5.66
C VAL A 304 2.03 -1.18 6.72
N GLU A 305 2.97 -2.12 6.84
CA GLU A 305 3.99 -2.13 7.89
C GLU A 305 4.82 -0.84 7.91
N PHE A 306 5.21 -0.31 6.75
CA PHE A 306 5.96 0.95 6.65
C PHE A 306 5.25 2.13 7.31
N ASN A 307 3.92 2.14 7.38
CA ASN A 307 3.18 3.20 8.06
C ASN A 307 3.40 3.22 9.58
N ALA A 308 3.86 2.12 10.16
CA ALA A 308 4.19 2.01 11.57
C ALA A 308 5.64 2.42 11.91
N PHE A 309 6.51 2.55 10.91
CA PHE A 309 7.91 2.90 11.14
C PHE A 309 8.07 4.34 11.58
N THR A 310 8.84 4.55 12.66
CA THR A 310 9.19 5.87 13.21
C THR A 310 10.55 6.38 12.71
N GLY A 311 11.34 5.51 12.09
CA GLY A 311 12.74 5.73 11.74
C GLY A 311 13.71 5.08 12.74
N SER A 312 13.20 4.39 13.77
CA SER A 312 14.01 3.57 14.67
C SER A 312 14.56 2.35 13.92
N PRO A 313 15.81 1.92 14.25
CA PRO A 313 16.45 0.82 13.54
C PRO A 313 15.68 -0.50 13.64
N ALA A 314 15.42 -1.12 12.50
CA ALA A 314 14.78 -2.42 12.37
C ALA A 314 15.71 -3.42 11.67
N TYR A 315 15.61 -4.70 12.05
CA TYR A 315 16.50 -5.77 11.53
C TYR A 315 16.11 -6.15 10.10
N CYS A 316 16.51 -5.31 9.13
CA CYS A 316 16.27 -5.54 7.71
C CYS A 316 17.60 -5.59 6.94
N LEU A 317 17.55 -6.12 5.73
CA LEU A 317 18.73 -6.35 4.89
C LEU A 317 19.59 -5.08 4.67
N PRO A 318 19.04 -3.89 4.34
CA PRO A 318 19.85 -2.70 4.11
C PRO A 318 20.70 -2.32 5.33
N GLY A 319 20.12 -2.32 6.53
CA GLY A 319 20.81 -2.00 7.78
C GLY A 319 21.85 -3.04 8.16
N LEU A 320 21.53 -4.33 8.01
CA LEU A 320 22.46 -5.44 8.23
C LEU A 320 23.69 -5.32 7.32
N LEU A 321 23.45 -5.05 6.03
CA LEU A 321 24.55 -4.88 5.05
C LEU A 321 25.33 -3.59 5.32
N GLY A 322 24.69 -2.51 5.74
CA GLY A 322 25.36 -1.27 6.15
C GLY A 322 26.34 -1.52 7.31
N LEU A 323 25.92 -2.24 8.35
CA LEU A 323 26.76 -2.70 9.46
C LEU A 323 27.86 -3.65 8.98
N ALA A 324 27.59 -4.48 7.96
CA ALA A 324 28.60 -5.34 7.34
C ALA A 324 29.59 -4.60 6.42
N GLY A 325 29.47 -3.29 6.27
CA GLY A 325 30.39 -2.45 5.53
C GLY A 325 29.97 -2.11 4.10
N TYR A 326 28.75 -2.46 3.69
CA TYR A 326 28.19 -2.07 2.40
C TYR A 326 27.79 -0.60 2.35
N ARG A 327 27.85 0.00 1.17
CA ARG A 327 27.09 1.22 0.85
C ARG A 327 25.70 0.80 0.43
N SER A 328 24.68 1.22 1.17
CA SER A 328 23.29 0.84 0.96
C SER A 328 22.52 2.04 0.42
N ILE A 329 22.02 1.93 -0.81
CA ILE A 329 21.31 3.01 -1.51
C ILE A 329 19.94 2.54 -2.02
N ALA A 330 18.96 3.44 -1.98
CA ALA A 330 17.63 3.25 -2.54
C ALA A 330 17.34 4.31 -3.61
N SER A 331 16.82 3.90 -4.75
CA SER A 331 16.26 4.77 -5.80
C SER A 331 14.76 4.46 -5.92
N ASN A 332 13.91 5.37 -5.45
CA ASN A 332 12.46 5.21 -5.50
C ASN A 332 11.85 6.20 -6.48
N ALA A 333 11.14 5.71 -7.49
CA ALA A 333 10.60 6.51 -8.60
C ALA A 333 9.35 7.32 -8.23
N TYR A 334 8.97 7.42 -6.97
CA TYR A 334 7.77 8.13 -6.57
C TYR A 334 8.01 9.12 -5.42
N LYS A 335 6.93 9.60 -4.81
CA LYS A 335 6.96 10.65 -3.79
C LYS A 335 7.60 10.15 -2.48
N PRO A 336 8.50 10.93 -1.86
CA PRO A 336 9.19 10.53 -0.63
C PRO A 336 8.26 10.27 0.56
N ASN A 337 7.11 10.94 0.62
CA ASN A 337 6.15 10.79 1.74
C ASN A 337 5.07 9.72 1.48
N PHE A 338 5.11 9.04 0.32
CA PHE A 338 4.12 8.02 0.00
C PHE A 338 4.36 6.75 0.83
N TYR A 339 3.34 6.24 1.52
CA TYR A 339 3.45 5.12 2.46
C TYR A 339 4.55 5.28 3.50
N ASN A 340 4.72 6.49 4.04
CA ASN A 340 5.71 6.74 5.08
C ASN A 340 7.16 6.33 4.69
N THR A 341 7.51 6.47 3.41
CA THR A 341 8.75 5.91 2.85
C THR A 341 10.00 6.44 3.53
N ILE A 342 10.12 7.74 3.83
CA ILE A 342 11.33 8.29 4.45
C ILE A 342 11.60 7.68 5.83
N PRO A 343 10.68 7.73 6.82
CA PRO A 343 10.88 7.05 8.09
C PRO A 343 11.12 5.54 7.94
N ALA A 344 10.40 4.88 7.03
CA ALA A 344 10.58 3.46 6.77
C ALA A 344 11.98 3.15 6.23
N TYR A 345 12.45 3.86 5.19
CA TYR A 345 13.78 3.64 4.62
C TYR A 345 14.90 3.93 5.62
N LYS A 346 14.73 4.96 6.46
CA LYS A 346 15.65 5.22 7.57
C LYS A 346 15.66 4.05 8.57
N GLY A 347 14.48 3.59 8.99
CA GLY A 347 14.33 2.50 9.96
C GLY A 347 14.88 1.17 9.47
N ILE A 348 14.65 0.80 8.20
CA ILE A 348 15.22 -0.42 7.61
C ILE A 348 16.72 -0.30 7.27
N GLY A 349 17.30 0.91 7.40
CA GLY A 349 18.74 1.12 7.41
C GLY A 349 19.36 1.45 6.05
N PHE A 350 18.64 2.06 5.11
CA PHE A 350 19.30 2.65 3.94
C PHE A 350 20.19 3.83 4.37
N GLY A 351 21.41 3.85 3.88
CA GLY A 351 22.34 4.95 4.09
C GLY A 351 21.99 6.19 3.25
N GLU A 352 21.42 5.97 2.08
CA GLU A 352 21.06 7.00 1.11
C GLU A 352 19.75 6.62 0.41
N ALA A 353 18.85 7.59 0.20
CA ALA A 353 17.61 7.40 -0.55
C ALA A 353 17.39 8.53 -1.54
N TYR A 354 17.07 8.21 -2.79
CA TYR A 354 16.94 9.11 -3.91
C TYR A 354 15.55 9.06 -4.52
N PHE A 355 14.98 10.23 -4.77
CA PHE A 355 13.62 10.39 -5.29
C PHE A 355 13.61 11.29 -6.52
N PRO A 356 12.55 11.22 -7.37
CA PRO A 356 12.39 12.16 -8.47
C PRO A 356 12.32 13.61 -8.00
N ARG A 357 13.14 14.47 -8.59
CA ARG A 357 13.24 15.88 -8.25
C ARG A 357 11.88 16.59 -8.29
N GLU A 358 11.03 16.22 -9.23
CA GLU A 358 9.72 16.79 -9.45
C GLU A 358 8.71 16.45 -8.36
N TYR A 359 8.98 15.40 -7.55
CA TYR A 359 8.12 14.97 -6.44
C TYR A 359 8.66 15.31 -5.07
N ALA A 360 9.97 15.56 -4.97
CA ALA A 360 10.68 15.59 -3.69
C ALA A 360 10.78 17.00 -3.11
N GLY A 361 10.26 18.04 -3.52
CA GLY A 361 10.39 19.39 -2.92
C GLY A 361 11.86 19.79 -2.65
N THR A 362 12.05 20.85 -1.84
CA THR A 362 13.38 21.43 -1.60
C THR A 362 14.20 20.71 -0.50
N GLU A 363 13.61 19.79 0.25
CA GLU A 363 14.20 19.27 1.50
C GLU A 363 14.77 17.85 1.40
N SER A 364 14.66 17.19 0.26
CA SER A 364 15.13 15.81 0.09
C SER A 364 16.22 15.70 -0.96
N ASP A 365 17.15 14.79 -0.74
CA ASP A 365 18.17 14.41 -1.71
C ASP A 365 17.51 13.88 -2.98
N THR A 366 17.59 14.65 -4.06
CA THR A 366 16.83 14.42 -5.27
C THR A 366 17.78 14.29 -6.46
N TYR A 367 17.97 13.07 -6.92
CA TYR A 367 18.91 12.79 -8.01
C TYR A 367 18.26 12.26 -9.27
N ILE A 368 17.00 11.86 -9.17
CA ILE A 368 16.27 11.24 -10.26
C ILE A 368 15.42 12.32 -10.93
N SER A 369 15.62 12.55 -12.23
CA SER A 369 14.73 13.38 -13.03
C SER A 369 13.57 12.59 -13.54
N THR A 370 12.34 13.15 -13.48
CA THR A 370 11.19 12.50 -14.06
C THR A 370 10.98 12.85 -15.52
N GLY A 371 11.70 13.77 -16.12
CA GLY A 371 11.62 14.26 -17.51
C GLY A 371 10.73 13.52 -18.51
N ASP A 372 10.19 12.38 -18.11
CA ASP A 372 9.39 11.45 -18.86
C ASP A 372 7.92 11.33 -18.39
N THR A 373 7.52 12.07 -17.34
CA THR A 373 6.15 12.00 -16.81
C THR A 373 5.11 12.76 -17.66
N THR A 374 5.53 13.57 -18.63
CA THR A 374 4.60 14.35 -19.48
C THR A 374 3.69 13.42 -20.27
N GLY A 375 2.39 13.45 -19.95
CA GLY A 375 1.36 12.65 -20.60
C GLY A 375 1.23 11.20 -20.12
N GLU A 376 2.05 10.76 -19.15
CA GLU A 376 1.99 9.40 -18.59
C GLU A 376 1.69 9.38 -17.09
N GLY A 377 1.98 10.46 -16.39
CA GLY A 377 1.73 10.59 -14.95
C GLY A 377 2.77 9.93 -14.04
N TYR A 378 3.56 8.97 -14.56
CA TYR A 378 4.59 8.23 -13.83
C TYR A 378 5.89 8.14 -14.62
N MET A 379 7.01 8.10 -13.91
CA MET A 379 8.33 7.93 -14.50
C MET A 379 8.45 6.55 -15.17
N PHE A 380 8.88 6.53 -16.43
CA PHE A 380 9.10 5.30 -17.18
C PHE A 380 10.28 4.49 -16.60
N ASP A 381 10.14 3.17 -16.48
CA ASP A 381 11.17 2.29 -15.93
C ASP A 381 12.51 2.44 -16.66
N GLY A 382 12.50 2.59 -17.98
CA GLY A 382 13.74 2.76 -18.78
C GLY A 382 14.50 4.05 -18.45
N THR A 383 13.80 5.13 -18.11
CA THR A 383 14.40 6.38 -17.66
C THR A 383 15.07 6.20 -16.29
N LEU A 384 14.34 5.62 -15.34
CA LEU A 384 14.86 5.29 -14.01
C LEU A 384 16.11 4.39 -14.11
N PHE A 385 16.05 3.35 -14.93
CA PHE A 385 17.15 2.40 -15.12
C PHE A 385 18.39 3.07 -15.70
N LYS A 386 18.23 3.97 -16.65
CA LYS A 386 19.35 4.73 -17.21
C LYS A 386 20.01 5.58 -16.13
N GLU A 387 19.24 6.33 -15.35
CA GLU A 387 19.77 7.17 -14.28
C GLU A 387 20.46 6.34 -13.18
N ASN A 388 19.87 5.21 -12.80
CA ASN A 388 20.48 4.29 -11.84
C ASN A 388 21.79 3.67 -12.38
N LEU A 389 21.83 3.29 -13.67
CA LEU A 389 23.07 2.80 -14.30
C LEU A 389 24.18 3.84 -14.28
N ASP A 390 23.89 5.09 -14.63
CA ASP A 390 24.87 6.20 -14.61
C ASP A 390 25.37 6.43 -13.18
N PHE A 391 24.49 6.35 -12.19
CA PHE A 391 24.83 6.49 -10.79
C PHE A 391 25.71 5.34 -10.28
N VAL A 392 25.33 4.10 -10.54
CA VAL A 392 26.11 2.89 -10.17
C VAL A 392 27.48 2.91 -10.87
N ALA A 393 27.52 3.23 -12.17
CA ALA A 393 28.77 3.31 -12.90
C ALA A 393 29.74 4.35 -12.30
N ASN A 394 29.22 5.47 -11.79
CA ASN A 394 30.04 6.49 -11.14
C ASN A 394 30.60 6.00 -9.79
N ILE A 395 29.80 5.26 -9.01
CA ILE A 395 30.28 4.65 -7.75
C ILE A 395 31.39 3.65 -8.02
N LEU A 396 31.22 2.78 -9.02
CA LEU A 396 32.15 1.70 -9.32
C LEU A 396 33.46 2.16 -9.97
N LYS A 397 33.59 3.44 -10.38
CA LYS A 397 34.87 4.02 -10.83
C LYS A 397 35.89 4.17 -9.69
N ASP A 398 35.41 4.28 -8.44
CA ASP A 398 36.28 4.35 -7.27
C ASP A 398 36.70 2.94 -6.85
N ALA A 399 37.97 2.59 -7.08
CA ALA A 399 38.50 1.28 -6.71
C ALA A 399 38.51 1.03 -5.18
N THR A 400 38.30 2.06 -4.37
CA THR A 400 38.21 1.98 -2.91
C THR A 400 36.76 1.95 -2.41
N ALA A 401 35.78 1.97 -3.33
CA ALA A 401 34.38 1.96 -3.00
C ALA A 401 34.03 0.72 -2.16
N LYS A 402 33.20 0.94 -1.15
CA LYS A 402 32.58 -0.16 -0.39
C LYS A 402 31.72 -1.01 -1.33
N PRO A 403 31.55 -2.31 -1.03
CA PRO A 403 30.59 -3.12 -1.77
C PRO A 403 29.19 -2.47 -1.71
N LEU A 404 28.45 -2.58 -2.81
CA LEU A 404 27.22 -1.85 -3.03
C LEU A 404 25.99 -2.74 -2.84
N PHE A 405 25.03 -2.28 -2.05
CA PHE A 405 23.65 -2.72 -2.07
C PHE A 405 22.80 -1.65 -2.74
N ASN A 406 22.42 -1.88 -4.00
CA ASN A 406 21.61 -0.97 -4.82
C ASN A 406 20.18 -1.48 -4.92
N TYR A 407 19.25 -0.76 -4.31
CA TYR A 407 17.82 -1.02 -4.37
C TYR A 407 17.13 -0.04 -5.30
N VAL A 408 16.22 -0.52 -6.14
CA VAL A 408 15.43 0.30 -7.08
C VAL A 408 13.97 -0.08 -6.98
N LEU A 409 13.10 0.91 -6.76
CA LEU A 409 11.65 0.77 -6.83
C LEU A 409 11.12 1.54 -8.04
N THR A 410 10.41 0.85 -8.94
CA THR A 410 9.75 1.50 -10.08
C THR A 410 8.32 1.93 -9.76
N ILE A 411 7.69 2.73 -10.64
CA ILE A 411 6.31 3.21 -10.49
C ILE A 411 5.49 3.12 -11.78
N TYR A 412 6.12 2.95 -12.94
CA TYR A 412 5.44 3.08 -14.23
C TYR A 412 4.30 2.09 -14.45
N GLY A 413 4.37 0.91 -13.85
CA GLY A 413 3.31 -0.11 -13.89
C GLY A 413 2.05 0.23 -13.09
N HIS A 414 2.04 1.34 -12.35
CA HIS A 414 0.88 1.71 -11.53
C HIS A 414 -0.34 2.08 -12.38
N MET A 415 -1.53 1.70 -11.91
CA MET A 415 -2.79 2.10 -12.57
C MET A 415 -2.92 3.62 -12.69
N PRO A 416 -3.57 4.14 -13.74
CA PRO A 416 -4.40 3.46 -14.75
C PRO A 416 -3.66 2.99 -16.02
N HIS A 417 -2.36 2.72 -15.97
CA HIS A 417 -1.51 2.25 -17.08
C HIS A 417 -1.50 3.22 -18.28
N VAL A 418 -1.41 4.52 -18.01
CA VAL A 418 -1.39 5.54 -19.05
C VAL A 418 -0.05 5.52 -19.77
N THR A 419 -0.09 5.51 -21.11
CA THR A 419 1.09 5.61 -21.97
C THR A 419 1.03 6.89 -22.81
N ASN A 420 2.19 7.49 -23.05
CA ASN A 420 2.31 8.57 -24.02
C ASN A 420 2.51 7.96 -25.42
N ALA A 421 1.47 8.00 -26.25
CA ALA A 421 1.49 7.39 -27.58
C ALA A 421 2.54 8.01 -28.54
N GLN A 422 3.05 9.21 -28.28
CA GLN A 422 4.15 9.79 -29.05
C GLN A 422 5.51 9.18 -28.67
N LYS A 423 5.70 8.88 -27.38
CA LYS A 423 6.94 8.28 -26.87
C LYS A 423 6.91 6.75 -27.00
N ARG A 424 5.77 6.15 -26.71
CA ARG A 424 5.51 4.69 -26.66
C ARG A 424 4.19 4.36 -27.33
N PRO A 425 4.15 4.35 -28.69
CA PRO A 425 2.92 4.07 -29.43
C PRO A 425 2.41 2.65 -29.12
N PRO A 426 1.07 2.43 -29.11
CA PRO A 426 0.50 1.10 -28.91
C PRO A 426 1.00 0.12 -29.97
N VAL A 427 1.51 -1.03 -29.54
CA VAL A 427 2.10 -2.08 -30.41
C VAL A 427 1.16 -3.28 -30.57
N LEU A 428 0.16 -3.38 -29.69
CA LEU A 428 -0.76 -4.52 -29.69
C LEU A 428 -2.18 -4.11 -29.26
N LYS A 429 -3.16 -4.96 -29.60
CA LYS A 429 -4.55 -4.88 -29.16
C LYS A 429 -4.97 -6.18 -28.52
N LEU A 430 -5.85 -6.10 -27.53
CA LEU A 430 -6.52 -7.26 -26.95
C LEU A 430 -7.61 -7.75 -27.91
N LEU A 431 -7.57 -9.02 -28.29
CA LEU A 431 -8.48 -9.66 -29.25
C LEU A 431 -9.48 -10.56 -28.51
N GLY A 432 -10.65 -10.77 -29.17
CA GLY A 432 -11.68 -11.68 -28.65
C GLY A 432 -12.86 -10.96 -27.99
N SER A 433 -13.74 -11.74 -27.34
CA SER A 433 -14.97 -11.23 -26.73
C SER A 433 -14.76 -10.61 -25.34
N PHE A 434 -13.68 -10.98 -24.66
CA PHE A 434 -13.35 -10.38 -23.37
C PHE A 434 -12.58 -9.09 -23.61
N GLN A 435 -13.16 -8.00 -23.19
CA GLN A 435 -12.56 -6.65 -23.31
C GLN A 435 -12.22 -6.11 -21.94
N ASP A 436 -10.96 -5.75 -21.75
CA ASP A 436 -10.44 -5.07 -20.57
C ASP A 436 -9.44 -3.99 -21.03
N PRO A 437 -9.87 -2.71 -21.09
CA PRO A 437 -9.00 -1.63 -21.52
C PRO A 437 -7.75 -1.42 -20.66
N GLN A 438 -7.79 -1.80 -19.38
CA GLN A 438 -6.61 -1.73 -18.51
C GLN A 438 -5.61 -2.82 -18.86
N LEU A 439 -6.08 -4.04 -19.15
CA LEU A 439 -5.23 -5.14 -19.61
C LEU A 439 -4.55 -4.79 -20.95
N GLU A 440 -5.27 -4.16 -21.88
CA GLU A 440 -4.67 -3.76 -23.16
C GLU A 440 -3.57 -2.71 -22.94
N ARG A 441 -3.81 -1.72 -22.09
CA ARG A 441 -2.78 -0.72 -21.75
C ARG A 441 -1.59 -1.34 -21.02
N GLU A 442 -1.84 -2.19 -20.03
CA GLU A 442 -0.81 -2.90 -19.29
C GLU A 442 0.07 -3.75 -20.22
N ALA A 443 -0.53 -4.50 -21.13
CA ALA A 443 0.22 -5.32 -22.09
C ALA A 443 1.08 -4.47 -23.05
N ASN A 444 0.61 -3.28 -23.44
CA ASN A 444 1.40 -2.32 -24.20
C ASN A 444 2.54 -1.73 -23.35
N GLN A 445 2.31 -1.41 -22.07
CA GLN A 445 3.37 -1.01 -21.15
C GLN A 445 4.39 -2.13 -20.98
N PHE A 446 3.95 -3.37 -20.79
CA PHE A 446 4.82 -4.52 -20.61
C PHE A 446 5.79 -4.72 -21.77
N PHE A 447 5.36 -4.47 -23.01
CA PHE A 447 6.26 -4.52 -24.16
C PHE A 447 7.47 -3.61 -23.99
N TYR A 448 7.26 -2.33 -23.65
CA TYR A 448 8.33 -1.35 -23.46
C TYR A 448 9.12 -1.59 -22.16
N ARG A 449 8.45 -2.01 -21.10
CA ARG A 449 9.09 -2.37 -19.82
C ARG A 449 10.01 -3.58 -19.98
N SER A 450 9.57 -4.60 -20.70
CA SER A 450 10.40 -5.78 -20.99
C SER A 450 11.63 -5.45 -21.84
N GLN A 451 11.53 -4.50 -22.78
CA GLN A 451 12.69 -3.95 -23.47
C GLN A 451 13.66 -3.28 -22.49
N ALA A 452 13.16 -2.36 -21.68
CA ALA A 452 13.95 -1.60 -20.71
C ALA A 452 14.65 -2.50 -19.68
N ILE A 453 13.96 -3.54 -19.19
CA ILE A 453 14.56 -4.55 -18.30
C ILE A 453 15.74 -5.26 -18.98
N ALA A 454 15.58 -5.70 -20.23
CA ALA A 454 16.65 -6.39 -20.93
C ALA A 454 17.85 -5.48 -21.18
N GLU A 455 17.63 -4.22 -21.53
CA GLU A 455 18.68 -3.22 -21.71
C GLU A 455 19.41 -2.92 -20.39
N TYR A 456 18.65 -2.72 -19.29
CA TYR A 456 19.21 -2.48 -17.96
C TYR A 456 20.10 -3.63 -17.51
N VAL A 457 19.61 -4.87 -17.55
CA VAL A 457 20.38 -6.04 -17.13
C VAL A 457 21.64 -6.22 -17.96
N ASN A 458 21.57 -6.09 -19.29
CA ASN A 458 22.74 -6.21 -20.15
C ASN A 458 23.80 -5.13 -19.87
N ASN A 459 23.37 -3.90 -19.60
CA ASN A 459 24.28 -2.81 -19.27
C ASN A 459 24.86 -2.97 -17.86
N LEU A 460 24.03 -3.37 -16.88
CA LEU A 460 24.50 -3.58 -15.52
C LEU A 460 25.53 -4.73 -15.44
N VAL A 461 25.29 -5.83 -16.12
CA VAL A 461 26.26 -6.95 -16.23
C VAL A 461 27.57 -6.49 -16.88
N ARG A 462 27.51 -5.51 -17.80
CA ARG A 462 28.73 -4.99 -18.44
C ARG A 462 29.59 -4.16 -17.48
N ILE A 463 28.96 -3.39 -16.59
CA ILE A 463 29.68 -2.52 -15.64
C ILE A 463 29.97 -3.23 -14.31
N ASP A 464 29.17 -4.24 -13.94
CA ASP A 464 29.30 -5.00 -12.69
C ASP A 464 29.00 -6.49 -12.90
N LYS A 465 29.93 -7.18 -13.56
CA LYS A 465 29.74 -8.57 -13.96
C LYS A 465 29.62 -9.54 -12.76
N ASN A 466 30.40 -9.30 -11.70
CA ASN A 466 30.50 -10.20 -10.54
C ASN A 466 29.51 -9.77 -9.43
N SER A 467 28.25 -9.57 -9.80
CA SER A 467 27.20 -9.14 -8.90
C SER A 467 25.98 -10.08 -8.94
N LEU A 468 25.12 -9.92 -7.96
CA LEU A 468 23.78 -10.50 -7.96
C LEU A 468 22.77 -9.42 -8.37
N ILE A 469 21.99 -9.72 -9.41
CA ILE A 469 20.89 -8.85 -9.86
C ILE A 469 19.58 -9.61 -9.68
N ILE A 470 18.65 -9.05 -8.91
CA ILE A 470 17.32 -9.59 -8.70
C ILE A 470 16.32 -8.54 -9.17
N LEU A 471 15.44 -8.92 -10.11
CA LEU A 471 14.28 -8.13 -10.45
C LEU A 471 13.03 -8.92 -10.08
N VAL A 472 12.13 -8.34 -9.30
CA VAL A 472 10.90 -8.99 -8.86
C VAL A 472 9.73 -8.03 -8.99
N SER A 473 8.58 -8.52 -9.48
CA SER A 473 7.35 -7.72 -9.41
C SER A 473 6.85 -7.70 -7.98
N ASP A 474 6.40 -6.55 -7.51
CA ASP A 474 5.77 -6.39 -6.21
C ASP A 474 4.45 -7.16 -6.11
N HIS A 475 3.58 -6.98 -7.09
CA HIS A 475 2.30 -7.68 -7.27
C HIS A 475 1.85 -7.59 -8.74
N VAL A 476 0.84 -8.38 -9.12
CA VAL A 476 0.16 -8.16 -10.40
C VAL A 476 -0.87 -7.03 -10.28
N PRO A 477 -1.16 -6.25 -11.34
CA PRO A 477 -2.12 -5.15 -11.30
C PRO A 477 -3.55 -5.66 -11.05
N PRO A 478 -4.43 -4.86 -10.42
CA PRO A 478 -5.81 -5.29 -10.17
C PRO A 478 -6.65 -5.40 -11.43
N LEU A 479 -6.26 -4.76 -12.53
CA LEU A 479 -7.01 -4.67 -13.78
C LEU A 479 -8.47 -4.21 -13.57
N GLN A 480 -9.30 -4.19 -14.60
CA GLN A 480 -10.65 -3.64 -14.49
C GLN A 480 -11.59 -4.46 -13.58
N PHE A 481 -11.41 -5.79 -13.55
CA PHE A 481 -12.31 -6.69 -12.81
C PHE A 481 -11.60 -7.44 -11.66
N GLY A 482 -10.47 -6.93 -11.20
CA GLY A 482 -9.70 -7.51 -10.10
C GLY A 482 -9.35 -8.99 -10.34
N PRO A 483 -9.42 -9.84 -9.32
CA PRO A 483 -9.12 -11.27 -9.44
C PRO A 483 -9.95 -12.00 -10.51
N ASN A 484 -11.13 -11.48 -10.86
CA ASN A 484 -11.99 -12.10 -11.87
C ASN A 484 -11.39 -12.04 -13.28
N THR A 485 -10.64 -10.99 -13.64
CA THR A 485 -9.89 -10.95 -14.90
C THR A 485 -8.92 -12.13 -14.99
N TYR A 486 -8.15 -12.37 -13.93
CA TYR A 486 -7.16 -13.44 -13.85
C TYR A 486 -7.80 -14.83 -13.94
N LYS A 487 -8.90 -15.06 -13.22
CA LYS A 487 -9.66 -16.30 -13.27
C LYS A 487 -10.23 -16.56 -14.66
N LYS A 488 -10.87 -15.55 -15.25
CA LYS A 488 -11.53 -15.64 -16.56
C LYS A 488 -10.53 -15.85 -17.70
N LEU A 489 -9.38 -15.22 -17.63
CA LEU A 489 -8.29 -15.35 -18.60
C LEU A 489 -7.29 -16.45 -18.23
N ARG A 490 -7.58 -17.29 -17.24
CA ARG A 490 -6.78 -18.47 -16.87
C ARG A 490 -5.31 -18.13 -16.62
N TYR A 491 -5.08 -17.14 -15.75
CA TYR A 491 -3.72 -16.80 -15.34
C TYR A 491 -3.06 -18.00 -14.63
N LEU A 492 -1.88 -18.42 -15.14
CA LEU A 492 -1.18 -19.62 -14.68
C LEU A 492 -2.08 -20.86 -14.61
N ASP A 493 -2.98 -21.03 -15.61
CA ASP A 493 -3.96 -22.12 -15.71
C ASP A 493 -4.91 -22.23 -14.50
N ASN A 494 -5.22 -21.10 -13.85
CA ASN A 494 -6.05 -21.00 -12.65
C ASN A 494 -5.52 -21.80 -11.45
N ARG A 495 -4.19 -21.89 -11.31
CA ARG A 495 -3.57 -22.40 -10.10
C ARG A 495 -4.15 -21.66 -8.89
N GLU A 496 -4.31 -22.37 -7.76
CA GLU A 496 -4.79 -21.77 -6.53
C GLU A 496 -3.98 -20.51 -6.15
N ARG A 497 -4.67 -19.42 -5.81
CA ARG A 497 -4.07 -18.12 -5.52
C ARG A 497 -3.09 -17.63 -6.61
N SER A 498 -3.32 -17.99 -7.88
CA SER A 498 -2.41 -17.70 -9.00
C SER A 498 -2.03 -16.20 -9.09
N TYR A 499 -2.95 -15.30 -8.81
CA TYR A 499 -2.73 -13.85 -8.87
C TYR A 499 -1.81 -13.29 -7.75
N TYR A 500 -1.29 -14.12 -6.84
CA TYR A 500 -0.18 -13.78 -5.95
C TYR A 500 1.20 -14.17 -6.50
N TYR A 501 1.24 -14.94 -7.60
CA TYR A 501 2.49 -15.36 -8.23
C TYR A 501 2.97 -14.30 -9.21
N ASN A 502 4.16 -13.77 -8.97
CA ASN A 502 4.79 -12.72 -9.73
C ASN A 502 6.06 -13.21 -10.42
N ARG A 503 6.49 -12.54 -11.49
CA ARG A 503 7.77 -12.82 -12.13
C ARG A 503 8.93 -12.41 -11.24
N ILE A 504 9.93 -13.28 -11.17
CA ILE A 504 11.25 -12.98 -10.64
C ILE A 504 12.33 -13.37 -11.65
N MET A 505 13.33 -12.55 -11.77
CA MET A 505 14.49 -12.72 -12.65
C MET A 505 15.75 -12.62 -11.80
N ILE A 506 16.64 -13.59 -11.91
CA ILE A 506 17.89 -13.64 -11.17
C ILE A 506 19.04 -13.78 -12.14
N ILE A 507 20.01 -12.88 -12.01
CA ILE A 507 21.27 -12.89 -12.74
C ILE A 507 22.39 -12.93 -11.71
N GLN A 508 23.20 -13.95 -11.77
CA GLN A 508 24.33 -14.16 -10.87
C GLN A 508 25.60 -14.28 -11.68
N ASP A 509 26.57 -13.43 -11.37
CA ASP A 509 27.86 -13.39 -12.07
C ASP A 509 27.71 -13.31 -13.59
N GLY A 510 26.77 -12.46 -14.04
CA GLY A 510 26.44 -12.24 -15.44
C GLY A 510 25.62 -13.33 -16.13
N ALA A 511 25.24 -14.41 -15.43
CA ALA A 511 24.43 -15.50 -15.98
C ALA A 511 23.03 -15.53 -15.40
N VAL A 512 22.01 -15.61 -16.27
CA VAL A 512 20.62 -15.81 -15.84
C VAL A 512 20.46 -17.18 -15.19
N LYS A 513 19.95 -17.19 -13.96
CA LYS A 513 19.66 -18.40 -13.17
C LYS A 513 18.18 -18.71 -13.17
N LYS A 514 17.83 -19.96 -13.24
CA LYS A 514 16.47 -20.44 -13.00
C LYS A 514 16.32 -20.71 -11.50
N LEU A 515 15.24 -20.21 -10.90
CA LEU A 515 14.94 -20.43 -9.49
C LEU A 515 13.63 -21.22 -9.35
N ALA A 516 13.52 -22.02 -8.30
CA ALA A 516 12.26 -22.55 -7.81
C ALA A 516 11.34 -21.41 -7.36
N THR A 517 10.04 -21.67 -7.21
CA THR A 517 9.11 -20.67 -6.67
C THR A 517 9.50 -20.37 -5.21
N ILE A 518 9.62 -19.09 -4.88
CA ILE A 518 9.95 -18.56 -3.54
C ILE A 518 8.88 -17.58 -3.09
N HIS A 519 8.92 -17.15 -1.82
CA HIS A 519 8.19 -15.99 -1.34
C HIS A 519 9.06 -14.72 -1.44
N HIS A 520 8.46 -13.55 -1.42
CA HIS A 520 9.20 -12.28 -1.40
C HIS A 520 10.14 -12.20 -0.19
N TYR A 521 9.70 -12.67 0.98
CA TYR A 521 10.52 -12.69 2.20
C TYR A 521 11.71 -13.69 2.15
N ASP A 522 11.81 -14.51 1.12
CA ASP A 522 12.98 -15.38 0.92
C ASP A 522 14.15 -14.66 0.21
N ILE A 523 13.90 -13.49 -0.41
CA ILE A 523 14.90 -12.74 -1.18
C ILE A 523 16.12 -12.35 -0.34
N PRO A 524 16.00 -11.87 0.92
CA PRO A 524 17.15 -11.60 1.76
C PRO A 524 18.06 -12.81 1.98
N LYS A 525 17.50 -14.02 2.08
CA LYS A 525 18.29 -15.26 2.17
C LYS A 525 19.13 -15.51 0.92
N LEU A 526 18.56 -15.27 -0.27
CA LEU A 526 19.31 -15.36 -1.54
C LEU A 526 20.48 -14.40 -1.57
N VAL A 527 20.25 -13.15 -1.15
CA VAL A 527 21.28 -12.12 -1.07
C VAL A 527 22.39 -12.54 -0.12
N LEU A 528 22.03 -12.92 1.11
CA LEU A 528 22.99 -13.34 2.13
C LEU A 528 23.79 -14.57 1.69
N ASN A 529 23.14 -15.54 1.09
CA ASN A 529 23.83 -16.73 0.58
C ASN A 529 24.82 -16.40 -0.54
N TYR A 530 24.45 -15.49 -1.47
CA TYR A 530 25.31 -15.08 -2.54
C TYR A 530 26.57 -14.34 -2.04
N ILE A 531 26.40 -13.33 -1.17
CA ILE A 531 27.52 -12.53 -0.67
C ILE A 531 28.46 -13.29 0.25
N THR A 532 27.96 -14.35 0.91
CA THR A 532 28.74 -15.24 1.79
C THR A 532 29.22 -16.52 1.08
N HIS A 533 29.22 -16.53 -0.24
CA HIS A 533 29.72 -17.64 -1.06
C HIS A 533 29.09 -19.01 -0.71
N GLY A 534 27.81 -19.03 -0.39
CA GLY A 534 27.05 -20.24 -0.03
C GLY A 534 27.10 -20.61 1.46
N ALA A 535 27.85 -19.88 2.28
CA ALA A 535 28.00 -20.19 3.71
C ALA A 535 26.68 -20.00 4.50
N TYR A 536 25.82 -19.08 4.07
CA TYR A 536 24.57 -18.80 4.77
C TYR A 536 23.56 -19.96 4.70
N CYS A 537 23.44 -20.63 3.56
CA CYS A 537 22.53 -21.75 3.35
C CYS A 537 23.24 -23.12 3.36
N HIS A 538 24.54 -23.17 3.67
CA HIS A 538 25.38 -24.38 3.59
C HIS A 538 25.41 -25.01 2.19
N GLY A 539 25.36 -24.19 1.13
CA GLY A 539 25.39 -24.58 -0.28
C GLY A 539 24.80 -23.55 -1.23
N ASP A 540 24.77 -23.84 -2.51
CA ASP A 540 24.24 -22.93 -3.54
C ASP A 540 22.71 -22.82 -3.51
N ASP A 541 22.02 -23.79 -2.95
CA ASP A 541 20.56 -23.84 -2.84
C ASP A 541 20.12 -23.68 -1.38
N CYS A 542 19.33 -22.62 -1.12
CA CYS A 542 18.76 -22.37 0.20
C CYS A 542 17.57 -23.29 0.56
N GLY A 543 17.17 -24.19 -0.34
CA GLY A 543 16.12 -25.15 -0.09
C GLY A 543 14.77 -24.50 0.23
N PHE A 544 14.29 -23.57 -0.60
CA PHE A 544 13.03 -22.87 -0.38
C PHE A 544 11.84 -23.83 -0.52
N PRO A 545 11.16 -24.21 0.58
CA PRO A 545 9.94 -25.00 0.48
C PRO A 545 8.81 -24.13 -0.07
N GLY A 546 8.03 -24.64 -0.98
CA GLY A 546 6.84 -23.95 -1.52
C GLY A 546 5.76 -23.64 -0.47
N GLN A 547 5.86 -24.25 0.71
CA GLN A 547 5.07 -23.94 1.91
C GLN A 547 5.97 -24.08 3.15
N THR A 548 5.97 -23.04 3.99
CA THR A 548 6.69 -23.08 5.26
C THR A 548 5.93 -23.99 6.26
N PRO A 549 6.59 -24.98 6.88
CA PRO A 549 5.98 -25.81 7.92
C PRO A 549 5.42 -24.96 9.09
N ALA A 550 4.41 -25.45 9.79
CA ALA A 550 3.77 -24.73 10.89
C ALA A 550 4.75 -24.19 11.94
N ALA A 551 5.76 -24.97 12.32
CA ALA A 551 6.82 -24.54 13.25
C ALA A 551 7.64 -23.36 12.69
N GLY A 552 7.90 -23.36 11.38
CA GLY A 552 8.58 -22.24 10.71
C GLY A 552 7.71 -20.98 10.62
N GLN A 553 6.40 -21.12 10.52
CA GLN A 553 5.47 -19.98 10.53
C GLN A 553 5.46 -19.27 11.89
N VAL A 554 5.50 -20.00 13.01
CA VAL A 554 5.60 -19.41 14.35
C VAL A 554 6.91 -18.63 14.50
N ALA A 555 8.03 -19.20 14.04
CA ALA A 555 9.32 -18.51 14.10
C ALA A 555 9.35 -17.23 13.23
N LEU A 556 8.75 -17.25 12.06
CA LEU A 556 8.62 -16.07 11.19
C LEU A 556 7.73 -14.99 11.83
N HIS A 557 6.64 -15.39 12.46
CA HIS A 557 5.77 -14.46 13.19
C HIS A 557 6.49 -13.82 14.37
N ASP A 558 7.25 -14.58 15.16
CA ASP A 558 8.07 -14.05 16.25
C ASP A 558 9.15 -13.07 15.74
N GLN A 559 9.78 -13.38 14.60
CA GLN A 559 10.71 -12.46 13.94
C GLN A 559 10.02 -11.17 13.48
N TYR A 560 8.85 -11.27 12.87
CA TYR A 560 8.04 -10.13 12.50
C TYR A 560 7.69 -9.25 13.71
N MET A 561 7.18 -9.85 14.79
CA MET A 561 6.81 -9.10 16.00
C MET A 561 8.01 -8.41 16.64
N ASN A 562 9.18 -9.07 16.70
CA ASN A 562 10.42 -8.45 17.17
C ASN A 562 10.81 -7.24 16.29
N LEU A 563 10.82 -7.42 14.97
CA LEU A 563 11.15 -6.36 14.01
C LEU A 563 10.21 -5.16 14.20
N MET A 564 8.90 -5.40 14.21
CA MET A 564 7.90 -4.34 14.31
C MET A 564 7.93 -3.66 15.69
N ALA A 565 8.23 -4.38 16.76
CA ALA A 565 8.40 -3.79 18.09
C ALA A 565 9.50 -2.72 18.11
N HIS A 566 10.62 -2.95 17.42
CA HIS A 566 11.72 -1.98 17.29
C HIS A 566 11.41 -0.87 16.28
N ALA A 567 10.80 -1.21 15.15
CA ALA A 567 10.46 -0.23 14.12
C ALA A 567 9.47 0.86 14.60
N THR A 568 8.71 0.57 15.67
CA THR A 568 7.70 1.48 16.27
C THR A 568 8.19 2.23 17.50
N GLU A 569 9.43 2.07 17.94
CA GLU A 569 10.04 2.84 19.02
C GLU A 569 10.36 4.26 18.56
#